data_37de69ad4fb4c0876198baee442e59b9
#
_entry.id   37de69ad4fb4c0876198baee442e59b9
#
_cell.length_a   1.000
_cell.length_b   1.000
_cell.length_c   1.000
_cell.angle_alpha   90.00
_cell.angle_beta   90.00
_cell.angle_gamma   90.00
#
_symmetry.space_group_name_H-M   'P 1'
#
loop_
_entity.id
_entity.type
_entity.pdbx_description
1 polymer ?
#
loop_
_entity_poly.entity_id
_entity_poly.type
_entity_poly.pdbx_seq_one_letter_code
_entity_poly.pdbx_strand_id
1 'polypeptide(L)'
;MFTTLIVQPIFNLLSLIYGLLPGHNFGLAIILFTIIVRLLMWPLVKKQLHQTKKLRKLQPELKKIKKAAKGDRQREAQLQMELYRERGVSPFASLLPLLIQLPIFIGLYVGLQRVVKNPQEMVDFSYGFIQNLPFLRSLADNIGQFDETLFGIVDLTRAALGAGGVYWPAMIIVLASVVIQFYQAKQLMPQAKDARKLREILRDAGQGRQADQDEVNAAIGRSTKYMLPALIFIVTVNIASALSLYWLISGLVAFIQQHIVLSKDEEEMDEIADAKPTGKGKKKPTGKSTAKTSSSSSEILINGKPYTSVADIPEAEVVASKSKAKSTKRRK
;
A
#
# COMPACT_ATOMS: atom_id res chain seq x y z
N MET A 1 -9.41 7.95 -24.72
CA MET A 1 -8.38 8.60 -23.89
C MET A 1 -7.71 7.64 -22.88
N PHE A 2 -8.45 6.94 -22.00
CA PHE A 2 -7.84 6.02 -21.03
C PHE A 2 -7.00 4.91 -21.70
N THR A 3 -7.56 4.26 -22.73
CA THR A 3 -6.88 3.21 -23.49
C THR A 3 -5.58 3.71 -24.11
N THR A 4 -5.59 4.88 -24.72
CA THR A 4 -4.43 5.43 -25.42
C THR A 4 -3.34 5.94 -24.49
N LEU A 5 -3.74 6.51 -23.33
CA LEU A 5 -2.78 7.13 -22.40
C LEU A 5 -2.23 6.15 -21.36
N ILE A 6 -2.94 5.09 -21.03
CA ILE A 6 -2.56 4.16 -19.95
C ILE A 6 -2.40 2.74 -20.48
N VAL A 7 -3.43 2.17 -21.12
CA VAL A 7 -3.39 0.76 -21.54
C VAL A 7 -2.34 0.55 -22.63
N GLN A 8 -2.35 1.38 -23.66
CA GLN A 8 -1.48 1.21 -24.81
C GLN A 8 0.02 1.37 -24.47
N PRO A 9 0.48 2.38 -23.71
CA PRO A 9 1.89 2.44 -23.31
C PRO A 9 2.34 1.25 -22.46
N ILE A 10 1.50 0.80 -21.51
CA ILE A 10 1.79 -0.35 -20.65
C ILE A 10 1.89 -1.62 -21.48
N PHE A 11 0.93 -1.84 -22.36
CA PHE A 11 0.91 -2.96 -23.28
C PHE A 11 2.14 -2.95 -24.21
N ASN A 12 2.45 -1.80 -24.80
CA ASN A 12 3.57 -1.65 -25.72
C ASN A 12 4.93 -1.86 -25.04
N LEU A 13 5.07 -1.48 -23.76
CA LEU A 13 6.27 -1.83 -23.02
C LEU A 13 6.41 -3.35 -22.84
N LEU A 14 5.28 -4.06 -22.56
CA LEU A 14 5.27 -5.51 -22.48
C LEU A 14 5.60 -6.15 -23.85
N SER A 15 4.98 -5.68 -24.94
CA SER A 15 5.24 -6.17 -26.31
C SER A 15 6.68 -5.94 -26.74
N LEU A 16 7.26 -4.79 -26.39
CA LEU A 16 8.67 -4.48 -26.65
C LEU A 16 9.60 -5.46 -25.94
N ILE A 17 9.37 -5.70 -24.65
CA ILE A 17 10.16 -6.66 -23.87
C ILE A 17 10.01 -8.07 -24.48
N TYR A 18 8.79 -8.49 -24.79
CA TYR A 18 8.52 -9.78 -25.40
C TYR A 18 9.25 -9.94 -26.75
N GLY A 19 9.18 -8.93 -27.62
CA GLY A 19 9.82 -8.96 -28.94
C GLY A 19 11.37 -8.93 -28.90
N LEU A 20 11.95 -8.38 -27.83
CA LEU A 20 13.42 -8.32 -27.66
C LEU A 20 13.98 -9.50 -26.85
N LEU A 21 13.12 -10.26 -26.18
CA LEU A 21 13.54 -11.33 -25.30
C LEU A 21 14.04 -12.55 -26.10
N PRO A 22 15.24 -13.10 -25.83
CA PRO A 22 15.65 -14.36 -26.43
C PRO A 22 14.72 -15.49 -25.97
N GLY A 23 14.23 -16.28 -26.93
CA GLY A 23 13.29 -17.37 -26.70
C GLY A 23 11.80 -16.93 -26.58
N HIS A 24 11.53 -15.61 -26.64
CA HIS A 24 10.19 -15.01 -26.74
C HIS A 24 9.13 -15.66 -25.82
N ASN A 25 9.51 -15.89 -24.55
CA ASN A 25 8.62 -16.47 -23.56
C ASN A 25 7.76 -15.39 -22.89
N PHE A 26 6.44 -15.52 -23.00
CA PHE A 26 5.51 -14.51 -22.50
C PHE A 26 5.52 -14.34 -20.99
N GLY A 27 5.65 -15.44 -20.25
CA GLY A 27 5.77 -15.38 -18.79
C GLY A 27 7.03 -14.65 -18.33
N LEU A 28 8.15 -14.87 -19.01
CA LEU A 28 9.40 -14.16 -18.71
C LEU A 28 9.29 -12.67 -19.07
N ALA A 29 8.58 -12.34 -20.15
CA ALA A 29 8.29 -10.94 -20.50
C ALA A 29 7.48 -10.24 -19.41
N ILE A 30 6.46 -10.89 -18.83
CA ILE A 30 5.67 -10.35 -17.70
C ILE A 30 6.56 -10.14 -16.47
N ILE A 31 7.45 -11.09 -16.16
CA ILE A 31 8.38 -10.98 -15.02
C ILE A 31 9.30 -9.75 -15.20
N LEU A 32 9.96 -9.65 -16.35
CA LEU A 32 10.88 -8.52 -16.63
C LEU A 32 10.15 -7.18 -16.68
N PHE A 33 9.01 -7.12 -17.34
CA PHE A 33 8.13 -5.95 -17.34
C PHE A 33 7.84 -5.49 -15.91
N THR A 34 7.42 -6.43 -15.07
CA THR A 34 7.06 -6.12 -13.67
C THR A 34 8.23 -5.58 -12.89
N ILE A 35 9.41 -6.20 -13.03
CA ILE A 35 10.65 -5.74 -12.36
C ILE A 35 11.02 -4.34 -12.85
N ILE A 36 11.03 -4.10 -14.16
CA ILE A 36 11.38 -2.81 -14.76
C ILE A 36 10.43 -1.71 -14.25
N VAL A 37 9.13 -1.92 -14.32
CA VAL A 37 8.14 -0.96 -13.83
C VAL A 37 8.32 -0.68 -12.33
N ARG A 38 8.56 -1.70 -11.52
CA ARG A 38 8.82 -1.55 -10.07
C ARG A 38 10.10 -0.77 -9.78
N LEU A 39 11.16 -1.00 -10.55
CA LEU A 39 12.41 -0.26 -10.40
C LEU A 39 12.23 1.21 -10.83
N LEU A 40 11.52 1.46 -11.91
CA LEU A 40 11.22 2.82 -12.38
C LEU A 40 10.42 3.60 -11.32
N MET A 41 9.52 2.92 -10.62
CA MET A 41 8.72 3.49 -9.54
C MET A 41 9.45 3.59 -8.19
N TRP A 42 10.68 3.10 -8.09
CA TRP A 42 11.44 3.05 -6.84
C TRP A 42 11.48 4.39 -6.07
N PRO A 43 11.80 5.55 -6.69
CA PRO A 43 11.88 6.83 -5.97
C PRO A 43 10.52 7.23 -5.37
N LEU A 44 9.42 6.89 -6.05
CA LEU A 44 8.08 7.18 -5.59
C LEU A 44 7.68 6.27 -4.42
N VAL A 45 7.97 4.97 -4.54
CA VAL A 45 7.74 3.97 -3.48
C VAL A 45 8.55 4.31 -2.22
N LYS A 46 9.79 4.73 -2.37
CA LYS A 46 10.63 5.17 -1.25
C LYS A 46 10.00 6.35 -0.49
N LYS A 47 9.59 7.40 -1.19
CA LYS A 47 8.91 8.57 -0.59
C LYS A 47 7.65 8.15 0.17
N GLN A 48 6.86 7.27 -0.40
CA GLN A 48 5.63 6.75 0.17
C GLN A 48 5.88 5.93 1.46
N LEU A 49 6.89 5.05 1.46
CA LEU A 49 7.25 4.25 2.63
C LEU A 49 7.71 5.14 3.79
N HIS A 50 8.49 6.19 3.53
CA HIS A 50 8.86 7.18 4.54
C HIS A 50 7.63 7.91 5.11
N GLN A 51 6.64 8.28 4.28
CA GLN A 51 5.40 8.88 4.77
C GLN A 51 4.59 7.92 5.64
N THR A 52 4.47 6.65 5.22
CA THR A 52 3.80 5.61 6.00
C THR A 52 4.49 5.40 7.36
N LYS A 53 5.82 5.44 7.41
CA LYS A 53 6.58 5.35 8.66
C LYS A 53 6.34 6.54 9.58
N LYS A 54 6.32 7.77 9.03
CA LYS A 54 5.97 8.97 9.80
C LYS A 54 4.57 8.85 10.41
N LEU A 55 3.57 8.42 9.64
CA LEU A 55 2.21 8.17 10.14
C LEU A 55 2.18 7.16 11.28
N ARG A 56 2.99 6.10 11.21
CA ARG A 56 3.09 5.10 12.29
C ARG A 56 3.66 5.70 13.58
N LYS A 57 4.68 6.55 13.48
CA LYS A 57 5.28 7.23 14.64
C LYS A 57 4.27 8.14 15.34
N LEU A 58 3.27 8.67 14.63
CA LEU A 58 2.21 9.51 15.19
C LEU A 58 1.10 8.73 15.92
N GLN A 59 1.08 7.39 15.86
CA GLN A 59 0.05 6.57 16.52
C GLN A 59 -0.12 6.88 18.02
N PRO A 60 0.93 7.05 18.85
CA PRO A 60 0.77 7.41 20.24
C PRO A 60 0.15 8.81 20.43
N GLU A 61 0.51 9.80 19.59
CA GLU A 61 -0.08 11.15 19.62
C GLU A 61 -1.55 11.12 19.20
N LEU A 62 -1.90 10.36 18.18
CA LEU A 62 -3.29 10.14 17.75
C LEU A 62 -4.14 9.51 18.86
N LYS A 63 -3.57 8.58 19.65
CA LYS A 63 -4.27 8.03 20.83
C LYS A 63 -4.49 9.09 21.92
N LYS A 64 -3.55 10.03 22.12
CA LYS A 64 -3.73 11.15 23.05
C LYS A 64 -4.85 12.08 22.59
N ILE A 65 -4.88 12.46 21.31
CA ILE A 65 -5.93 13.28 20.69
C ILE A 65 -7.31 12.66 20.93
N LYS A 66 -7.44 11.37 20.65
CA LYS A 66 -8.71 10.67 20.82
C LYS A 66 -9.19 10.69 22.26
N LYS A 67 -8.30 10.48 23.23
CA LYS A 67 -8.65 10.60 24.65
C LYS A 67 -9.04 12.02 25.03
N ALA A 68 -8.38 13.04 24.46
CA ALA A 68 -8.65 14.46 24.68
C ALA A 68 -9.99 14.91 24.07
N ALA A 69 -10.38 14.34 22.94
CA ALA A 69 -11.64 14.63 22.26
C ALA A 69 -12.88 14.11 23.00
N LYS A 70 -12.73 13.17 23.96
CA LYS A 70 -13.82 12.66 24.85
C LYS A 70 -15.06 12.13 24.10
N GLY A 71 -14.89 11.61 22.90
CA GLY A 71 -15.97 11.09 22.07
C GLY A 71 -16.60 12.10 21.09
N ASP A 72 -16.18 13.36 21.13
CA ASP A 72 -16.53 14.34 20.11
C ASP A 72 -15.74 14.07 18.83
N ARG A 73 -16.40 13.48 17.83
CA ARG A 73 -15.79 13.10 16.55
C ARG A 73 -15.32 14.31 15.73
N GLN A 74 -16.04 15.43 15.81
CA GLN A 74 -15.69 16.62 15.05
C GLN A 74 -14.39 17.23 15.58
N ARG A 75 -14.29 17.32 16.90
CA ARG A 75 -13.09 17.79 17.59
C ARG A 75 -11.90 16.84 17.38
N GLU A 76 -12.13 15.53 17.45
CA GLU A 76 -11.11 14.52 17.16
C GLU A 76 -10.53 14.70 15.74
N ALA A 77 -11.41 14.83 14.72
CA ALA A 77 -10.99 15.03 13.35
C ALA A 77 -10.20 16.34 13.15
N GLN A 78 -10.60 17.42 13.80
CA GLN A 78 -9.88 18.70 13.76
C GLN A 78 -8.47 18.57 14.35
N LEU A 79 -8.34 18.01 15.56
CA LEU A 79 -7.06 17.81 16.23
C LEU A 79 -6.15 16.85 15.45
N GLN A 80 -6.69 15.80 14.84
CA GLN A 80 -5.92 14.90 13.99
C GLN A 80 -5.38 15.61 12.75
N MET A 81 -6.21 16.43 12.11
CA MET A 81 -5.78 17.18 10.93
C MET A 81 -4.70 18.21 11.27
N GLU A 82 -4.83 18.86 12.43
CA GLU A 82 -3.83 19.79 12.95
C GLU A 82 -2.50 19.09 13.23
N LEU A 83 -2.52 17.94 13.92
CA LEU A 83 -1.33 17.11 14.12
C LEU A 83 -0.65 16.73 12.81
N TYR A 84 -1.41 16.29 11.80
CA TYR A 84 -0.85 15.95 10.50
C TYR A 84 -0.20 17.16 9.82
N ARG A 85 -0.81 18.33 9.95
CA ARG A 85 -0.28 19.60 9.43
C ARG A 85 1.00 20.03 10.16
N GLU A 86 1.02 19.96 11.49
CA GLU A 86 2.21 20.26 12.31
C GLU A 86 3.40 19.34 11.97
N ARG A 87 3.12 18.06 11.75
CA ARG A 87 4.15 17.05 11.46
C ARG A 87 4.48 16.95 9.97
N GLY A 88 3.84 17.73 9.11
CA GLY A 88 4.06 17.71 7.65
C GLY A 88 3.76 16.34 7.01
N VAL A 89 2.73 15.65 7.51
CA VAL A 89 2.34 14.32 7.05
C VAL A 89 0.96 14.37 6.40
N SER A 90 0.83 13.77 5.21
CA SER A 90 -0.47 13.68 4.54
C SER A 90 -1.27 12.46 5.04
N PRO A 91 -2.54 12.63 5.46
CA PRO A 91 -3.41 11.50 5.82
C PRO A 91 -3.69 10.57 4.63
N PHE A 92 -3.61 11.09 3.41
CA PHE A 92 -3.82 10.32 2.17
C PHE A 92 -2.58 9.54 1.70
N ALA A 93 -1.43 9.68 2.39
CA ALA A 93 -0.21 8.99 2.01
C ALA A 93 -0.36 7.45 2.03
N SER A 94 -1.26 6.93 2.85
CA SER A 94 -1.57 5.49 2.90
C SER A 94 -2.35 4.99 1.69
N LEU A 95 -3.07 5.85 0.96
CA LEU A 95 -3.85 5.51 -0.23
C LEU A 95 -3.03 5.66 -1.52
N LEU A 96 -1.90 6.36 -1.47
CA LEU A 96 -1.05 6.62 -2.64
C LEU A 96 -0.61 5.34 -3.38
N PRO A 97 -0.25 4.22 -2.69
CA PRO A 97 0.07 2.97 -3.38
C PRO A 97 -1.07 2.46 -4.25
N LEU A 98 -2.28 2.50 -3.72
CA LEU A 98 -3.47 2.06 -4.43
C LEU A 98 -3.73 2.91 -5.67
N LEU A 99 -3.63 4.24 -5.53
CA LEU A 99 -3.85 5.18 -6.64
C LEU A 99 -2.83 4.98 -7.78
N ILE A 100 -1.59 4.66 -7.45
CA ILE A 100 -0.54 4.40 -8.44
C ILE A 100 -0.69 3.00 -9.06
N GLN A 101 -1.04 2.02 -8.24
CA GLN A 101 -1.18 0.63 -8.67
C GLN A 101 -2.37 0.42 -9.60
N LEU A 102 -3.49 1.15 -9.40
CA LEU A 102 -4.71 0.96 -10.18
C LEU A 102 -4.51 1.17 -11.70
N PRO A 103 -3.90 2.27 -12.19
CA PRO A 103 -3.67 2.45 -13.62
C PRO A 103 -2.80 1.35 -14.23
N ILE A 104 -1.75 0.92 -13.52
CA ILE A 104 -0.86 -0.15 -13.97
C ILE A 104 -1.62 -1.48 -14.05
N PHE A 105 -2.37 -1.79 -13.01
CA PHE A 105 -3.18 -3.02 -12.95
C PHE A 105 -4.23 -3.04 -14.07
N ILE A 106 -5.00 -1.97 -14.23
CA ILE A 106 -6.04 -1.90 -15.27
C ILE A 106 -5.41 -1.94 -16.65
N GLY A 107 -4.32 -1.22 -16.87
CA GLY A 107 -3.61 -1.22 -18.16
C GLY A 107 -3.12 -2.62 -18.53
N LEU A 108 -2.48 -3.31 -17.60
CA LEU A 108 -2.00 -4.67 -17.80
C LEU A 108 -3.16 -5.66 -17.95
N TYR A 109 -4.20 -5.55 -17.11
CA TYR A 109 -5.38 -6.41 -17.19
C TYR A 109 -6.05 -6.32 -18.56
N VAL A 110 -6.34 -5.11 -19.04
CA VAL A 110 -6.98 -4.90 -20.34
C VAL A 110 -6.06 -5.38 -21.47
N GLY A 111 -4.76 -5.08 -21.40
CA GLY A 111 -3.78 -5.54 -22.39
C GLY A 111 -3.67 -7.06 -22.45
N LEU A 112 -3.51 -7.72 -21.30
CA LEU A 112 -3.44 -9.18 -21.22
C LEU A 112 -4.75 -9.86 -21.67
N GLN A 113 -5.91 -9.32 -21.29
CA GLN A 113 -7.20 -9.85 -21.73
C GLN A 113 -7.38 -9.81 -23.26
N ARG A 114 -6.79 -8.80 -23.93
CA ARG A 114 -6.79 -8.74 -25.40
C ARG A 114 -5.99 -9.89 -25.98
N VAL A 115 -4.76 -10.09 -25.52
CA VAL A 115 -3.88 -11.17 -26.01
C VAL A 115 -4.45 -12.56 -25.70
N VAL A 116 -5.00 -12.77 -24.50
CA VAL A 116 -5.64 -14.04 -24.11
C VAL A 116 -6.84 -14.38 -24.99
N LYS A 117 -7.63 -13.36 -25.38
CA LYS A 117 -8.79 -13.57 -26.28
C LYS A 117 -8.40 -13.73 -27.76
N ASN A 118 -7.42 -12.97 -28.17
CA ASN A 118 -6.90 -12.97 -29.54
C ASN A 118 -5.39 -12.65 -29.50
N PRO A 119 -4.53 -13.68 -29.64
CA PRO A 119 -3.07 -13.49 -29.66
C PRO A 119 -2.58 -12.49 -30.71
N GLN A 120 -3.31 -12.32 -31.83
CA GLN A 120 -2.99 -11.34 -32.86
C GLN A 120 -2.91 -9.90 -32.35
N GLU A 121 -3.65 -9.58 -31.27
CA GLU A 121 -3.59 -8.27 -30.60
C GLU A 121 -2.19 -7.93 -30.07
N MET A 122 -1.30 -8.94 -29.88
CA MET A 122 0.10 -8.69 -29.52
C MET A 122 0.80 -7.86 -30.61
N VAL A 123 0.43 -8.04 -31.86
CA VAL A 123 0.94 -7.28 -33.00
C VAL A 123 0.08 -6.05 -33.24
N ASP A 124 -1.23 -6.23 -33.41
CA ASP A 124 -2.15 -5.20 -33.91
C ASP A 124 -2.27 -4.00 -32.95
N PHE A 125 -2.21 -4.25 -31.64
CA PHE A 125 -2.30 -3.20 -30.63
C PHE A 125 -0.94 -2.57 -30.27
N SER A 126 0.17 -3.10 -30.84
CA SER A 126 1.50 -2.57 -30.67
C SER A 126 1.74 -1.32 -31.54
N TYR A 127 2.62 -0.41 -31.08
CA TYR A 127 3.05 0.74 -31.85
C TYR A 127 3.82 0.31 -33.11
N GLY A 128 3.70 1.07 -34.20
CA GLY A 128 4.29 0.70 -35.49
C GLY A 128 5.80 0.41 -35.44
N PHE A 129 6.57 1.11 -34.60
CA PHE A 129 8.00 0.81 -34.43
C PHE A 129 8.26 -0.53 -33.73
N ILE A 130 7.34 -0.99 -32.86
CA ILE A 130 7.42 -2.29 -32.19
C ILE A 130 6.98 -3.40 -33.14
N GLN A 131 5.92 -3.18 -33.93
CA GLN A 131 5.47 -4.12 -34.98
C GLN A 131 6.61 -4.42 -35.97
N ASN A 132 7.52 -3.46 -36.18
CA ASN A 132 8.68 -3.61 -37.07
C ASN A 132 9.82 -4.44 -36.48
N LEU A 133 9.76 -4.87 -35.23
CA LEU A 133 10.75 -5.79 -34.68
C LEU A 133 10.73 -7.14 -35.43
N PRO A 134 11.90 -7.73 -35.74
CA PRO A 134 11.98 -8.94 -36.55
C PRO A 134 11.07 -10.06 -36.08
N PHE A 135 11.03 -10.31 -34.76
CA PHE A 135 10.18 -11.37 -34.20
C PHE A 135 8.68 -11.04 -34.28
N LEU A 136 8.28 -9.78 -34.02
CA LEU A 136 6.86 -9.40 -34.10
C LEU A 136 6.35 -9.42 -35.54
N ARG A 137 7.20 -9.15 -36.51
CA ARG A 137 6.85 -9.39 -37.94
C ARG A 137 6.64 -10.86 -38.21
N SER A 138 7.55 -11.74 -37.79
CA SER A 138 7.38 -13.18 -37.95
C SER A 138 6.14 -13.73 -37.23
N LEU A 139 5.81 -13.13 -36.07
CA LEU A 139 4.61 -13.45 -35.32
C LEU A 139 3.34 -13.01 -36.04
N ALA A 140 3.36 -11.85 -36.75
CA ALA A 140 2.27 -11.39 -37.58
C ALA A 140 1.96 -12.37 -38.73
N ASP A 141 3.02 -12.95 -39.33
CA ASP A 141 2.87 -13.94 -40.41
C ASP A 141 2.44 -15.32 -39.87
N ASN A 142 2.85 -15.66 -38.64
CA ASN A 142 2.50 -16.96 -38.04
C ASN A 142 2.28 -16.82 -36.50
N ILE A 143 1.04 -16.52 -36.12
CA ILE A 143 0.64 -16.33 -34.72
C ILE A 143 0.80 -17.60 -33.88
N GLY A 144 0.87 -18.78 -34.50
CA GLY A 144 1.12 -20.04 -33.80
C GLY A 144 2.49 -20.14 -33.11
N GLN A 145 3.42 -19.17 -33.37
CA GLN A 145 4.68 -19.05 -32.67
C GLN A 145 4.56 -18.32 -31.32
N PHE A 146 3.36 -17.79 -30.99
CA PHE A 146 3.14 -17.12 -29.70
C PHE A 146 3.20 -18.13 -28.56
N ASP A 147 4.23 -18.02 -27.72
CA ASP A 147 4.36 -18.82 -26.50
C ASP A 147 3.65 -18.13 -25.33
N GLU A 148 2.42 -18.56 -25.05
CA GLU A 148 1.57 -18.06 -23.97
C GLU A 148 1.89 -18.68 -22.61
N THR A 149 3.00 -19.45 -22.52
CA THR A 149 3.34 -20.17 -21.30
C THR A 149 4.43 -19.46 -20.47
N LEU A 150 4.57 -19.90 -19.24
CA LEU A 150 5.76 -19.67 -18.43
C LEU A 150 6.63 -20.92 -18.50
N PHE A 151 7.74 -20.85 -19.24
CA PHE A 151 8.72 -21.93 -19.44
C PHE A 151 8.11 -23.26 -19.95
N GLY A 152 7.03 -23.19 -20.75
CA GLY A 152 6.35 -24.39 -21.25
C GLY A 152 5.56 -25.17 -20.19
N ILE A 153 5.54 -24.71 -18.93
CA ILE A 153 4.94 -25.44 -17.79
C ILE A 153 3.57 -24.87 -17.42
N VAL A 154 3.45 -23.54 -17.37
CA VAL A 154 2.22 -22.87 -16.92
C VAL A 154 1.59 -22.14 -18.08
N ASP A 155 0.44 -22.57 -18.49
CA ASP A 155 -0.42 -21.83 -19.43
C ASP A 155 -0.96 -20.59 -18.74
N LEU A 156 -0.51 -19.42 -19.22
CA LEU A 156 -0.82 -18.12 -18.60
C LEU A 156 -2.18 -17.57 -18.99
N THR A 157 -2.82 -18.17 -20.00
CA THR A 157 -4.18 -17.79 -20.43
C THR A 157 -5.24 -18.39 -19.52
N ARG A 158 -4.94 -19.51 -18.86
CA ARG A 158 -5.88 -20.22 -17.99
C ARG A 158 -5.96 -19.61 -16.61
N ALA A 159 -7.18 -19.62 -16.05
CA ALA A 159 -7.39 -19.30 -14.62
C ALA A 159 -7.00 -20.50 -13.72
N ALA A 160 -6.67 -20.21 -12.47
CA ALA A 160 -6.39 -21.26 -11.48
C ALA A 160 -7.64 -22.08 -11.14
N LEU A 161 -8.82 -21.44 -11.19
CA LEU A 161 -10.12 -22.10 -11.06
C LEU A 161 -10.96 -21.76 -12.29
N GLY A 162 -11.37 -22.76 -13.04
CA GLY A 162 -12.16 -22.61 -14.25
C GLY A 162 -13.17 -23.74 -14.44
N ALA A 163 -13.88 -23.76 -15.58
CA ALA A 163 -14.89 -24.77 -15.90
C ALA A 163 -14.34 -26.22 -15.89
N GLY A 164 -13.04 -26.40 -16.12
CA GLY A 164 -12.34 -27.72 -16.06
C GLY A 164 -11.82 -28.10 -14.68
N GLY A 165 -12.21 -27.38 -13.61
CA GLY A 165 -11.70 -27.60 -12.25
C GLY A 165 -10.45 -26.79 -11.90
N VAL A 166 -9.62 -27.32 -11.02
CA VAL A 166 -8.43 -26.63 -10.52
C VAL A 166 -7.23 -26.88 -11.46
N TYR A 167 -6.66 -25.80 -11.97
CA TYR A 167 -5.40 -25.83 -12.69
C TYR A 167 -4.23 -25.57 -11.73
N TRP A 168 -3.59 -26.65 -11.28
CA TRP A 168 -2.60 -26.63 -10.21
C TRP A 168 -1.38 -25.74 -10.47
N PRO A 169 -0.77 -25.68 -11.68
CA PRO A 169 0.35 -24.76 -11.91
C PRO A 169 -0.01 -23.30 -11.65
N ALA A 170 -1.18 -22.83 -12.09
CA ALA A 170 -1.66 -21.48 -11.80
C ALA A 170 -2.05 -21.32 -10.33
N MET A 171 -2.62 -22.34 -9.68
CA MET A 171 -3.00 -22.30 -8.27
C MET A 171 -1.78 -22.08 -7.37
N ILE A 172 -0.63 -22.70 -7.68
CA ILE A 172 0.62 -22.49 -6.96
C ILE A 172 1.04 -21.01 -7.03
N ILE A 173 0.93 -20.37 -8.21
CA ILE A 173 1.25 -18.94 -8.39
C ILE A 173 0.32 -18.08 -7.54
N VAL A 174 -0.98 -18.38 -7.54
CA VAL A 174 -1.98 -17.67 -6.73
C VAL A 174 -1.67 -17.79 -5.24
N LEU A 175 -1.42 -19.02 -4.75
CA LEU A 175 -1.11 -19.25 -3.34
C LEU A 175 0.19 -18.54 -2.93
N ALA A 176 1.24 -18.61 -3.76
CA ALA A 176 2.48 -17.90 -3.53
C ALA A 176 2.25 -16.37 -3.45
N SER A 177 1.40 -15.81 -4.32
CA SER A 177 1.07 -14.38 -4.28
C SER A 177 0.35 -13.99 -3.00
N VAL A 178 -0.57 -14.82 -2.50
CA VAL A 178 -1.29 -14.61 -1.23
C VAL A 178 -0.32 -14.60 -0.04
N VAL A 179 0.64 -15.54 -0.02
CA VAL A 179 1.67 -15.60 1.03
C VAL A 179 2.52 -14.33 1.03
N ILE A 180 2.98 -13.87 -0.14
CA ILE A 180 3.76 -12.63 -0.26
C ILE A 180 2.94 -11.42 0.20
N GLN A 181 1.67 -11.32 -0.20
CA GLN A 181 0.77 -10.25 0.24
C GLN A 181 0.56 -10.21 1.75
N PHE A 182 0.47 -11.39 2.38
CA PHE A 182 0.38 -11.48 3.83
C PHE A 182 1.64 -10.91 4.51
N TYR A 183 2.83 -11.25 4.02
CA TYR A 183 4.08 -10.73 4.57
C TYR A 183 4.23 -9.22 4.34
N GLN A 184 3.83 -8.69 3.18
CA GLN A 184 3.78 -7.26 2.92
C GLN A 184 2.85 -6.53 3.89
N ALA A 185 1.63 -7.03 4.06
CA ALA A 185 0.67 -6.47 5.00
C ALA A 185 1.23 -6.46 6.43
N LYS A 186 1.91 -7.52 6.85
CA LYS A 186 2.57 -7.61 8.15
C LYS A 186 3.67 -6.57 8.31
N GLN A 187 4.46 -6.31 7.27
CA GLN A 187 5.52 -5.28 7.31
C GLN A 187 4.94 -3.86 7.43
N LEU A 188 3.81 -3.59 6.78
CA LEU A 188 3.22 -2.25 6.72
C LEU A 188 2.29 -1.92 7.89
N MET A 189 1.71 -2.90 8.56
CA MET A 189 0.74 -2.66 9.63
C MET A 189 1.39 -2.58 11.01
N PRO A 190 1.03 -1.57 11.82
CA PRO A 190 1.46 -1.51 13.22
C PRO A 190 0.90 -2.71 13.98
N GLN A 191 1.75 -3.38 14.76
CA GLN A 191 1.31 -4.45 15.64
C GLN A 191 0.69 -3.86 16.92
N ALA A 192 -0.63 -3.71 16.94
CA ALA A 192 -1.34 -3.47 18.21
C ALA A 192 -1.34 -4.78 19.02
N LYS A 193 -0.33 -4.93 19.91
CA LYS A 193 -0.15 -6.16 20.72
C LYS A 193 -1.39 -6.48 21.58
N ASP A 194 -2.14 -5.45 22.01
CA ASP A 194 -3.24 -5.56 22.99
C ASP A 194 -4.64 -5.44 22.36
N ALA A 195 -4.78 -5.47 21.04
CA ALA A 195 -6.09 -5.37 20.40
C ALA A 195 -6.87 -6.68 20.56
N ARG A 196 -8.12 -6.59 21.06
CA ARG A 196 -9.07 -7.72 21.10
C ARG A 196 -9.38 -8.22 19.69
N LYS A 197 -9.75 -9.50 19.58
CA LYS A 197 -10.10 -10.08 18.27
C LYS A 197 -11.44 -9.52 17.79
N LEU A 198 -11.56 -9.25 16.49
CA LEU A 198 -12.79 -8.74 15.88
C LEU A 198 -14.01 -9.63 16.21
N ARG A 199 -13.81 -10.96 16.24
CA ARG A 199 -14.86 -11.93 16.58
C ARG A 199 -15.39 -11.73 18.01
N GLU A 200 -14.54 -11.40 18.97
CA GLU A 200 -14.94 -11.14 20.37
C GLU A 200 -15.73 -9.84 20.47
N ILE A 201 -15.30 -8.81 19.73
CA ILE A 201 -15.99 -7.53 19.67
C ILE A 201 -17.37 -7.66 19.02
N LEU A 202 -17.47 -8.40 17.92
CA LEU A 202 -18.75 -8.66 17.24
C LEU A 202 -19.69 -9.50 18.12
N ARG A 203 -19.16 -10.45 18.88
CA ARG A 203 -19.93 -11.24 19.83
C ARG A 203 -20.49 -10.37 20.97
N ASP A 204 -19.65 -9.49 21.53
CA ASP A 204 -20.08 -8.58 22.60
C ASP A 204 -21.11 -7.56 22.08
N ALA A 205 -20.96 -7.08 20.85
CA ALA A 205 -21.94 -6.22 20.19
C ALA A 205 -23.30 -6.94 19.98
N GLY A 206 -23.27 -8.23 19.61
CA GLY A 206 -24.48 -9.06 19.53
C GLY A 206 -25.17 -9.31 20.86
N GLN A 207 -24.45 -9.13 21.99
CA GLN A 207 -24.99 -9.19 23.35
C GLN A 207 -25.43 -7.83 23.91
N GLY A 208 -25.52 -6.79 23.04
CA GLY A 208 -25.95 -5.44 23.45
C GLY A 208 -24.87 -4.63 24.18
N ARG A 209 -23.63 -5.11 24.24
CA ARG A 209 -22.50 -4.36 24.78
C ARG A 209 -21.95 -3.45 23.69
N GLN A 210 -21.94 -2.14 23.91
CA GLN A 210 -21.31 -1.20 23.00
C GLN A 210 -19.78 -1.41 23.02
N ALA A 211 -19.25 -1.88 21.88
CA ALA A 211 -17.81 -1.94 21.68
C ALA A 211 -17.25 -0.52 21.55
N ASP A 212 -16.11 -0.28 22.18
CA ASP A 212 -15.37 0.97 21.97
C ASP A 212 -14.92 1.05 20.50
N GLN A 213 -15.16 2.19 19.85
CA GLN A 213 -14.77 2.40 18.45
C GLN A 213 -13.26 2.16 18.23
N ASP A 214 -12.44 2.34 19.25
CA ASP A 214 -11.00 2.05 19.23
C ASP A 214 -10.73 0.56 19.10
N GLU A 215 -11.45 -0.24 19.86
CA GLU A 215 -11.34 -1.68 19.79
C GLU A 215 -11.76 -2.19 18.41
N VAL A 216 -12.84 -1.62 17.85
CA VAL A 216 -13.31 -1.93 16.50
C VAL A 216 -12.25 -1.56 15.45
N ASN A 217 -11.72 -0.34 15.49
CA ASN A 217 -10.70 0.12 14.54
C ASN A 217 -9.40 -0.68 14.65
N ALA A 218 -8.96 -0.99 15.86
CA ALA A 218 -7.78 -1.82 16.09
C ALA A 218 -7.99 -3.27 15.60
N ALA A 219 -9.19 -3.81 15.79
CA ALA A 219 -9.56 -5.14 15.33
C ALA A 219 -9.71 -5.20 13.80
N ILE A 220 -10.27 -4.15 13.17
CA ILE A 220 -10.31 -4.02 11.72
C ILE A 220 -8.88 -3.97 11.17
N GLY A 221 -8.00 -3.14 11.72
CA GLY A 221 -6.59 -3.07 11.32
C GLY A 221 -5.88 -4.42 11.45
N ARG A 222 -6.13 -5.17 12.55
CA ARG A 222 -5.60 -6.53 12.71
C ARG A 222 -6.17 -7.51 11.68
N SER A 223 -7.44 -7.39 11.34
CA SER A 223 -8.12 -8.27 10.39
C SER A 223 -7.72 -7.99 8.95
N THR A 224 -7.38 -6.74 8.61
CA THR A 224 -7.00 -6.32 7.26
C THR A 224 -5.80 -7.09 6.73
N LYS A 225 -4.83 -7.46 7.58
CA LYS A 225 -3.68 -8.28 7.17
C LYS A 225 -4.05 -9.68 6.67
N TYR A 226 -5.23 -10.20 7.04
CA TYR A 226 -5.77 -11.47 6.53
C TYR A 226 -6.82 -11.24 5.44
N MET A 227 -7.64 -10.21 5.59
CA MET A 227 -8.75 -9.90 4.69
C MET A 227 -8.23 -9.47 3.31
N LEU A 228 -7.16 -8.67 3.25
CA LEU A 228 -6.60 -8.23 1.98
C LEU A 228 -6.01 -9.38 1.15
N PRO A 229 -5.16 -10.28 1.71
CA PRO A 229 -4.72 -11.47 0.99
C PRO A 229 -5.85 -12.41 0.58
N ALA A 230 -6.88 -12.58 1.43
CA ALA A 230 -8.06 -13.37 1.09
C ALA A 230 -8.86 -12.77 -0.08
N LEU A 231 -9.05 -11.46 -0.11
CA LEU A 231 -9.69 -10.77 -1.23
C LEU A 231 -8.90 -10.95 -2.53
N ILE A 232 -7.57 -10.82 -2.46
CA ILE A 232 -6.69 -11.04 -3.62
C ILE A 232 -6.81 -12.48 -4.11
N PHE A 233 -6.85 -13.47 -3.22
CA PHE A 233 -7.09 -14.86 -3.60
C PHE A 233 -8.39 -15.03 -4.38
N ILE A 234 -9.51 -14.51 -3.86
CA ILE A 234 -10.83 -14.62 -4.50
C ILE A 234 -10.84 -14.00 -5.89
N VAL A 235 -10.15 -12.86 -6.05
CA VAL A 235 -10.05 -12.17 -7.35
C VAL A 235 -9.15 -12.94 -8.30
N THR A 236 -7.94 -13.31 -7.86
CA THR A 236 -6.90 -13.86 -8.75
C THR A 236 -7.16 -15.29 -9.18
N VAL A 237 -7.87 -16.07 -8.35
CA VAL A 237 -8.15 -17.49 -8.67
C VAL A 237 -9.02 -17.67 -9.92
N ASN A 238 -9.84 -16.66 -10.25
CA ASN A 238 -10.80 -16.68 -11.37
C ASN A 238 -10.34 -15.91 -12.62
N ILE A 239 -9.14 -15.35 -12.60
CA ILE A 239 -8.59 -14.60 -13.76
C ILE A 239 -7.40 -15.33 -14.35
N ALA A 240 -7.04 -14.98 -15.60
CA ALA A 240 -5.90 -15.56 -16.31
C ALA A 240 -4.62 -15.49 -15.44
N SER A 241 -3.89 -16.61 -15.39
CA SER A 241 -2.72 -16.76 -14.52
C SER A 241 -1.56 -15.81 -14.86
N ALA A 242 -1.56 -15.21 -16.04
CA ALA A 242 -0.69 -14.09 -16.40
C ALA A 242 -0.77 -12.93 -15.40
N LEU A 243 -1.98 -12.60 -14.93
CA LEU A 243 -2.21 -11.56 -13.94
C LEU A 243 -1.80 -12.00 -12.53
N SER A 244 -2.01 -13.26 -12.20
CA SER A 244 -1.54 -13.83 -10.94
C SER A 244 -0.01 -13.83 -10.86
N LEU A 245 0.67 -14.13 -11.98
CA LEU A 245 2.12 -14.04 -12.11
C LEU A 245 2.61 -12.60 -11.91
N TYR A 246 1.97 -11.63 -12.59
CA TYR A 246 2.27 -10.22 -12.37
C TYR A 246 2.12 -9.84 -10.90
N TRP A 247 1.03 -10.29 -10.24
CA TRP A 247 0.78 -9.98 -8.83
C TRP A 247 1.83 -10.58 -7.89
N LEU A 248 2.23 -11.83 -8.15
CA LEU A 248 3.30 -12.51 -7.41
C LEU A 248 4.62 -11.74 -7.51
N ILE A 249 5.08 -11.45 -8.73
CA ILE A 249 6.37 -10.78 -8.96
C ILE A 249 6.33 -9.35 -8.43
N SER A 250 5.24 -8.63 -8.70
CA SER A 250 5.02 -7.27 -8.16
C SER A 250 5.06 -7.26 -6.64
N GLY A 251 4.43 -8.24 -6.00
CA GLY A 251 4.43 -8.43 -4.56
C GLY A 251 5.80 -8.76 -4.01
N LEU A 252 6.54 -9.64 -4.65
CA LEU A 252 7.89 -10.03 -4.24
C LEU A 252 8.85 -8.83 -4.28
N VAL A 253 8.86 -8.10 -5.40
CA VAL A 253 9.69 -6.89 -5.53
C VAL A 253 9.29 -5.84 -4.49
N ALA A 254 8.00 -5.61 -4.27
CA ALA A 254 7.52 -4.67 -3.25
C ALA A 254 7.95 -5.09 -1.84
N PHE A 255 7.89 -6.39 -1.51
CA PHE A 255 8.34 -6.92 -0.22
C PHE A 255 9.83 -6.63 0.01
N ILE A 256 10.66 -6.87 -1.01
CA ILE A 256 12.10 -6.56 -0.97
C ILE A 256 12.33 -5.05 -0.82
N GLN A 257 11.62 -4.23 -1.60
CA GLN A 257 11.70 -2.78 -1.54
C GLN A 257 11.33 -2.24 -0.16
N GLN A 258 10.25 -2.74 0.42
CA GLN A 258 9.81 -2.37 1.77
C GLN A 258 10.85 -2.77 2.82
N HIS A 259 11.40 -3.96 2.72
CA HIS A 259 12.42 -4.44 3.64
C HIS A 259 13.66 -3.54 3.62
N ILE A 260 14.19 -3.22 2.42
CA ILE A 260 15.37 -2.36 2.26
C ILE A 260 15.14 -0.95 2.84
N VAL A 261 13.96 -0.35 2.59
CA VAL A 261 13.69 1.02 3.08
C VAL A 261 13.45 1.02 4.59
N LEU A 262 12.76 0.02 5.12
CA LEU A 262 12.43 -0.03 6.54
C LEU A 262 13.66 -0.38 7.40
N SER A 263 14.54 -1.27 6.95
CA SER A 263 15.76 -1.63 7.70
C SER A 263 16.77 -0.48 7.77
N LYS A 264 17.04 0.18 6.65
CA LYS A 264 17.97 1.33 6.64
C LYS A 264 17.54 2.46 7.58
N ASP A 265 16.24 2.70 7.68
CA ASP A 265 15.72 3.70 8.58
C ASP A 265 15.84 3.27 10.07
N GLU A 266 15.87 1.97 10.38
CA GLU A 266 16.12 1.47 11.76
C GLU A 266 17.58 1.66 12.14
N GLU A 267 18.51 1.33 11.24
CA GLU A 267 19.95 1.55 11.43
C GLU A 267 20.28 3.04 11.68
N GLU A 268 19.74 3.97 10.86
CA GLU A 268 19.92 5.42 11.06
C GLU A 268 19.37 5.89 12.43
N MET A 269 18.33 5.25 12.95
CA MET A 269 17.73 5.60 14.23
C MET A 269 18.56 5.07 15.42
N ASP A 270 19.11 3.87 15.29
CA ASP A 270 19.97 3.28 16.31
C ASP A 270 21.31 4.04 16.39
N GLU A 271 21.89 4.45 15.27
CA GLU A 271 23.08 5.33 15.24
C GLU A 271 22.82 6.68 15.92
N ILE A 272 21.62 7.27 15.74
CA ILE A 272 21.24 8.52 16.42
C ILE A 272 21.00 8.30 17.92
N ALA A 273 20.46 7.14 18.29
CA ALA A 273 20.21 6.79 19.70
C ALA A 273 21.50 6.49 20.46
N ASP A 274 22.48 5.86 19.80
CA ASP A 274 23.80 5.55 20.37
C ASP A 274 24.77 6.75 20.37
N ALA A 275 24.51 7.76 19.55
CA ALA A 275 25.23 9.02 19.59
C ALA A 275 24.91 9.74 20.92
N LYS A 276 25.75 9.53 21.94
CA LYS A 276 25.70 10.29 23.21
C LYS A 276 25.56 11.77 22.92
N PRO A 277 24.75 12.53 23.67
CA PRO A 277 24.63 13.98 23.53
C PRO A 277 25.96 14.63 23.83
N THR A 278 26.82 14.78 22.83
CA THR A 278 27.96 15.67 22.90
C THR A 278 27.41 17.09 22.86
N GLY A 279 27.25 17.66 24.05
CA GLY A 279 26.91 19.06 24.20
C GLY A 279 28.00 19.94 23.59
N LYS A 280 27.81 20.33 22.32
CA LYS A 280 28.41 21.53 21.72
C LYS A 280 27.53 21.96 20.52
N GLY A 281 26.90 23.12 20.76
CA GLY A 281 26.07 23.76 19.75
C GLY A 281 26.79 23.97 18.42
N LYS A 282 26.30 23.38 17.35
CA LYS A 282 26.66 23.78 15.99
C LYS A 282 25.61 24.73 15.44
N LYS A 283 26.12 25.92 15.13
CA LYS A 283 25.41 27.04 14.50
C LYS A 283 24.61 26.62 13.28
N LYS A 284 23.37 27.07 13.24
CA LYS A 284 22.48 27.09 12.08
C LYS A 284 23.15 27.81 10.89
N PRO A 285 23.09 27.30 9.68
CA PRO A 285 23.38 28.13 8.51
C PRO A 285 22.17 29.05 8.26
N THR A 286 22.43 30.34 8.29
CA THR A 286 21.53 31.41 7.89
C THR A 286 21.37 31.40 6.37
N GLY A 287 20.22 30.95 5.90
CA GLY A 287 19.73 31.17 4.55
C GLY A 287 18.50 32.06 4.63
N LYS A 288 18.63 33.36 4.30
CA LYS A 288 17.53 34.29 4.12
C LYS A 288 16.61 33.81 2.98
N SER A 289 15.38 33.55 3.28
CA SER A 289 14.28 33.63 2.32
C SER A 289 13.09 34.29 3.02
N THR A 290 12.83 35.52 2.63
CA THR A 290 11.69 36.32 3.04
C THR A 290 10.45 35.80 2.35
N ALA A 291 9.58 35.14 3.09
CA ALA A 291 8.17 35.03 2.76
C ALA A 291 7.38 35.22 4.06
N LYS A 292 6.84 36.42 4.22
CA LYS A 292 5.82 36.73 5.23
C LYS A 292 4.57 35.94 4.90
N THR A 293 4.31 34.89 5.68
CA THR A 293 2.97 34.31 5.76
C THR A 293 2.55 34.43 7.22
N SER A 294 1.59 35.28 7.49
CA SER A 294 0.93 35.43 8.77
C SER A 294 0.22 34.13 9.14
N SER A 295 0.87 33.30 9.97
CA SER A 295 0.22 32.18 10.61
C SER A 295 -0.46 32.71 11.88
N SER A 296 -1.80 32.84 11.84
CA SER A 296 -2.58 32.86 13.06
C SER A 296 -2.40 31.46 13.72
N SER A 297 -1.64 31.40 14.78
CA SER A 297 -1.60 30.23 15.67
C SER A 297 -3.00 30.11 16.30
N SER A 298 -3.81 29.19 15.80
CA SER A 298 -5.06 28.82 16.43
C SER A 298 -4.72 28.09 17.73
N GLU A 299 -4.98 28.74 18.86
CA GLU A 299 -4.84 28.14 20.18
C GLU A 299 -5.77 26.94 20.31
N ILE A 300 -5.20 25.77 20.67
CA ILE A 300 -5.96 24.54 20.91
C ILE A 300 -6.50 24.60 22.33
N LEU A 301 -7.81 24.80 22.49
CA LEU A 301 -8.47 24.82 23.80
C LEU A 301 -8.84 23.41 24.25
N ILE A 302 -8.19 22.87 25.30
CA ILE A 302 -8.54 21.59 25.92
C ILE A 302 -8.88 21.83 27.39
N ASN A 303 -10.09 21.48 27.81
CA ASN A 303 -10.61 21.73 29.17
C ASN A 303 -10.55 23.20 29.60
N GLY A 304 -10.67 24.15 28.66
CA GLY A 304 -10.57 25.60 28.93
C GLY A 304 -9.14 26.12 29.05
N LYS A 305 -8.12 25.29 28.79
CA LYS A 305 -6.71 25.70 28.78
C LYS A 305 -6.21 25.77 27.33
N PRO A 306 -5.54 26.86 26.96
CA PRO A 306 -4.94 27.00 25.63
C PRO A 306 -3.63 26.21 25.55
N TYR A 307 -3.43 25.48 24.45
CA TYR A 307 -2.18 24.82 24.09
C TYR A 307 -1.76 25.31 22.70
N THR A 308 -0.46 25.50 22.52
CA THR A 308 0.12 25.97 21.24
C THR A 308 0.39 24.82 20.27
N SER A 309 0.48 23.59 20.77
CA SER A 309 0.70 22.36 19.98
C SER A 309 0.04 21.16 20.64
N VAL A 310 -0.33 20.17 19.83
CA VAL A 310 -0.85 18.88 20.32
C VAL A 310 0.19 18.15 21.19
N ALA A 311 1.47 18.37 20.96
CA ALA A 311 2.57 17.79 21.76
C ALA A 311 2.61 18.32 23.21
N ASP A 312 2.06 19.51 23.45
CA ASP A 312 2.08 20.17 24.76
C ASP A 312 0.95 19.70 25.70
N ILE A 313 0.08 18.80 25.23
CA ILE A 313 -1.04 18.27 26.03
C ILE A 313 -0.50 17.28 27.09
N PRO A 314 -0.55 17.59 28.40
CA PRO A 314 -0.03 16.72 29.44
C PRO A 314 -0.81 15.42 29.57
N GLU A 315 -0.12 14.29 29.78
CA GLU A 315 -0.79 12.99 30.01
C GLU A 315 -1.67 12.98 31.25
N ALA A 316 -1.31 13.75 32.28
CA ALA A 316 -2.05 13.86 33.54
C ALA A 316 -3.47 14.47 33.36
N GLU A 317 -3.66 15.43 32.47
CA GLU A 317 -4.98 16.02 32.19
C GLU A 317 -5.92 15.06 31.42
N VAL A 318 -5.35 14.13 30.67
CA VAL A 318 -6.10 13.07 29.98
C VAL A 318 -6.64 12.06 30.96
N VAL A 319 -5.96 11.80 32.08
CA VAL A 319 -6.35 10.83 33.11
C VAL A 319 -7.35 11.41 34.11
N ALA A 320 -7.19 12.68 34.52
CA ALA A 320 -8.07 13.35 35.48
C ALA A 320 -9.54 13.47 34.98
N SER A 321 -9.75 13.50 33.67
CA SER A 321 -11.09 13.51 33.09
C SER A 321 -11.85 12.19 33.24
N LYS A 322 -11.17 11.05 33.38
CA LYS A 322 -11.79 9.73 33.61
C LYS A 322 -12.28 9.55 35.04
N SER A 323 -11.63 10.17 36.04
CA SER A 323 -12.03 10.05 37.43
C SER A 323 -13.31 10.85 37.74
N LYS A 324 -13.48 12.04 37.13
CA LYS A 324 -14.70 12.86 37.28
C LYS A 324 -15.93 12.22 36.64
N ALA A 325 -15.79 11.55 35.48
CA ALA A 325 -16.90 10.88 34.81
C ALA A 325 -17.39 9.62 35.57
N LYS A 326 -16.51 8.95 36.32
CA LYS A 326 -16.89 7.79 37.17
C LYS A 326 -17.59 8.19 38.47
N SER A 327 -17.29 9.38 39.00
CA SER A 327 -17.89 9.86 40.24
C SER A 327 -19.33 10.38 40.06
N THR A 328 -19.67 10.90 38.86
CA THR A 328 -21.02 11.40 38.55
C THR A 328 -22.02 10.28 38.23
N LYS A 329 -21.54 9.08 37.82
CA LYS A 329 -22.39 7.91 37.57
C LYS A 329 -22.71 7.08 38.85
N ARG A 330 -22.09 7.40 39.98
CA ARG A 330 -22.35 6.76 41.28
C ARG A 330 -23.32 7.55 42.17
N ARG A 331 -23.87 8.67 41.70
CA ARG A 331 -24.81 9.54 42.45
C ARG A 331 -26.14 9.76 41.70
N LYS A 332 -26.55 8.80 40.87
CA LYS A 332 -27.95 8.75 40.42
C LYS A 332 -28.50 7.34 40.65
#